data_9a07742145b02ba01f06efaed7eac60d
#
_entry.id   9a07742145b02ba01f06efaed7eac60d
#
_cell.length_a   1.000
_cell.length_b   1.000
_cell.length_c   1.000
_cell.angle_alpha   90.00
_cell.angle_beta   90.00
_cell.angle_gamma   90.00
#
_symmetry.space_group_name_H-M   'P 1'
#
loop_
_entity.id
_entity.type
_entity.pdbx_description
1 polymer ?
#
loop_
_entity_poly.entity_id
_entity_poly.type
_entity_poly.pdbx_seq_one_letter_code
_entity_poly.pdbx_strand_id
1 'polypeptide(L)'
;MRFLKNILTIFNSKKTEIKEVSLKISPALEEFVKSEMLPGLDISENYFWSSFENLLNKFYQRNEDLLDIRKQLQVKIDNWHLERNKRDIDIEEYKDFLEEIGYLHPRSKDFQISTWNVDPEIRKIAGPQLVVPVMNARFALNAANARWGSLYDALYGTDIISEDNGAMREGGYNPIRGDKVIAFSKNFLDEAIPLKNGKYDQVTNFEFVDSELLVTLKDDSKTSLVDKDKYLGYMDKGEGAYGLLFKNNNLHFEIQIDRSNPIGESDLAGIKDILMESAITTIQDCEDSVAAVDADDKIIVYRNWLGLMKGDLKRSFDKNGKFITRELAKDRKYLLKNGKMILLPGRSLMLVRNVGHLMKNPAVKDQDGNEVPEGIMDAFFTSCISIHDIIGNGVYKNSKTKSIYIVKPKMHGPDEVQFSCDLFSEIEKIFKLPQNTIKIGIMDE
;
A
#
# COMPACT_ATOMS: atom_id res chain seq x y z
N MET A 1 -5.99 11.90 -25.29
CA MET A 1 -7.29 11.59 -25.95
C MET A 1 -7.21 10.54 -27.07
N ARG A 2 -6.16 10.45 -27.86
CA ARG A 2 -6.01 9.41 -28.93
C ARG A 2 -5.74 7.99 -28.37
N PHE A 3 -5.15 7.86 -27.21
CA PHE A 3 -4.79 6.56 -26.58
C PHE A 3 -6.01 5.82 -26.00
N LEU A 4 -6.99 6.55 -25.45
CA LEU A 4 -8.23 5.98 -24.93
C LEU A 4 -9.19 5.51 -26.04
N LYS A 5 -9.15 6.11 -27.22
CA LYS A 5 -9.97 5.67 -28.37
C LYS A 5 -9.51 4.33 -28.94
N ASN A 6 -8.23 4.01 -28.87
CA ASN A 6 -7.69 2.74 -29.40
C ASN A 6 -7.98 1.54 -28.48
N ILE A 7 -8.20 1.74 -27.19
CA ILE A 7 -8.59 0.65 -26.28
C ILE A 7 -10.08 0.29 -26.51
N LEU A 8 -10.93 1.26 -26.78
CA LEU A 8 -12.37 1.05 -27.00
C LEU A 8 -12.74 0.43 -28.36
N THR A 9 -11.82 0.46 -29.37
CA THR A 9 -12.15 0.04 -30.73
C THR A 9 -11.71 -1.39 -31.08
N ILE A 10 -10.99 -2.10 -30.21
CA ILE A 10 -10.37 -3.41 -30.53
C ILE A 10 -11.29 -4.59 -30.14
N PHE A 11 -12.37 -4.37 -29.37
CA PHE A 11 -13.23 -5.46 -28.90
C PHE A 11 -14.31 -5.92 -29.90
N ASN A 12 -14.41 -5.28 -31.06
CA ASN A 12 -15.48 -5.58 -32.05
C ASN A 12 -14.98 -6.34 -33.27
N SER A 13 -14.36 -7.52 -33.12
CA SER A 13 -14.29 -8.49 -34.24
C SER A 13 -13.70 -9.83 -33.80
N LYS A 14 -14.54 -10.77 -33.56
CA LYS A 14 -14.58 -12.20 -33.94
C LYS A 14 -15.55 -12.89 -33.01
N LYS A 15 -16.60 -13.50 -33.53
CA LYS A 15 -17.33 -14.57 -32.85
C LYS A 15 -16.30 -15.66 -32.55
N THR A 16 -15.74 -15.63 -31.36
CA THR A 16 -14.97 -16.76 -30.81
C THR A 16 -15.98 -17.84 -30.49
N GLU A 17 -15.80 -19.03 -31.02
CA GLU A 17 -16.56 -20.20 -30.62
C GLU A 17 -16.58 -20.27 -29.11
N ILE A 18 -17.77 -20.43 -28.54
CA ILE A 18 -17.99 -20.57 -27.10
C ILE A 18 -17.40 -21.93 -26.73
N LYS A 19 -16.15 -21.97 -26.28
CA LYS A 19 -15.57 -23.16 -25.69
C LYS A 19 -16.16 -23.28 -24.29
N GLU A 20 -16.83 -24.37 -24.02
CA GLU A 20 -17.38 -24.67 -22.70
C GLU A 20 -16.21 -24.78 -21.72
N VAL A 21 -16.25 -24.01 -20.62
CA VAL A 21 -15.21 -24.02 -19.60
C VAL A 21 -15.34 -25.30 -18.78
N SER A 22 -14.23 -26.01 -18.61
CA SER A 22 -14.23 -27.30 -17.89
C SER A 22 -14.00 -27.15 -16.38
N LEU A 23 -13.69 -25.93 -15.92
CA LEU A 23 -13.50 -25.64 -14.49
C LEU A 23 -14.80 -25.82 -13.70
N LYS A 24 -14.68 -26.36 -12.50
CA LYS A 24 -15.76 -26.40 -11.50
C LYS A 24 -15.63 -25.19 -10.58
N ILE A 25 -16.44 -24.18 -10.83
CA ILE A 25 -16.39 -22.90 -10.14
C ILE A 25 -17.47 -22.89 -9.06
N SER A 26 -17.15 -22.33 -7.87
CA SER A 26 -18.18 -22.07 -6.85
C SER A 26 -19.24 -21.12 -7.41
N PRO A 27 -20.55 -21.44 -7.33
CA PRO A 27 -21.60 -20.58 -7.84
C PRO A 27 -21.59 -19.19 -7.24
N ALA A 28 -21.20 -19.04 -5.96
CA ALA A 28 -21.09 -17.74 -5.31
C ALA A 28 -19.97 -16.89 -5.93
N LEU A 29 -18.81 -17.52 -6.25
CA LEU A 29 -17.70 -16.83 -6.91
C LEU A 29 -18.06 -16.44 -8.35
N GLU A 30 -18.76 -17.29 -9.09
CA GLU A 30 -19.25 -17.00 -10.44
C GLU A 30 -20.19 -15.79 -10.44
N GLU A 31 -21.14 -15.76 -9.51
CA GLU A 31 -22.07 -14.64 -9.35
C GLU A 31 -21.34 -13.35 -8.97
N PHE A 32 -20.37 -13.39 -8.05
CA PHE A 32 -19.54 -12.22 -7.70
C PHE A 32 -18.78 -11.67 -8.92
N VAL A 33 -18.17 -12.54 -9.70
CA VAL A 33 -17.45 -12.13 -10.94
C VAL A 33 -18.40 -11.44 -11.90
N LYS A 34 -19.55 -12.02 -12.15
CA LYS A 34 -20.56 -11.53 -13.09
C LYS A 34 -21.20 -10.22 -12.65
N SER A 35 -21.63 -10.15 -11.39
CA SER A 35 -22.50 -9.07 -10.90
C SER A 35 -21.75 -7.90 -10.28
N GLU A 36 -20.54 -8.11 -9.74
CA GLU A 36 -19.79 -7.08 -9.01
C GLU A 36 -18.45 -6.74 -9.66
N MET A 37 -17.64 -7.75 -10.06
CA MET A 37 -16.28 -7.56 -10.49
C MET A 37 -16.16 -7.07 -11.94
N LEU A 38 -16.83 -7.72 -12.89
CA LEU A 38 -16.74 -7.38 -14.31
C LEU A 38 -17.54 -6.13 -14.73
N PRO A 39 -18.66 -5.75 -14.08
CA PRO A 39 -19.38 -4.55 -14.48
C PRO A 39 -18.51 -3.30 -14.51
N GLY A 40 -18.49 -2.61 -15.68
CA GLY A 40 -17.64 -1.45 -15.94
C GLY A 40 -16.32 -1.79 -16.63
N LEU A 41 -15.98 -3.07 -16.79
CA LEU A 41 -14.88 -3.54 -17.64
C LEU A 41 -15.45 -4.04 -18.98
N ASP A 42 -14.69 -3.87 -20.06
CA ASP A 42 -15.04 -4.44 -21.37
C ASP A 42 -14.51 -5.90 -21.48
N ILE A 43 -14.93 -6.73 -20.51
CA ILE A 43 -14.53 -8.14 -20.37
C ILE A 43 -15.82 -8.95 -20.16
N SER A 44 -16.10 -9.87 -21.08
CA SER A 44 -17.22 -10.78 -20.90
C SER A 44 -16.91 -11.89 -19.90
N GLU A 45 -17.91 -12.40 -19.21
CA GLU A 45 -17.80 -13.49 -18.26
C GLU A 45 -17.15 -14.74 -18.90
N ASN A 46 -17.60 -15.11 -20.10
CA ASN A 46 -17.03 -16.24 -20.82
C ASN A 46 -15.54 -16.04 -21.18
N TYR A 47 -15.15 -14.81 -21.59
CA TYR A 47 -13.74 -14.49 -21.85
C TYR A 47 -12.92 -14.57 -20.57
N PHE A 48 -13.44 -14.08 -19.46
CA PHE A 48 -12.77 -14.14 -18.17
C PHE A 48 -12.46 -15.58 -17.77
N TRP A 49 -13.48 -16.45 -17.72
CA TRP A 49 -13.30 -17.82 -17.26
C TRP A 49 -12.50 -18.68 -18.24
N SER A 50 -12.70 -18.55 -19.56
CA SER A 50 -11.90 -19.27 -20.54
C SER A 50 -10.42 -18.82 -20.53
N SER A 51 -10.17 -17.55 -20.27
CA SER A 51 -8.79 -17.05 -20.12
C SER A 51 -8.15 -17.55 -18.84
N PHE A 52 -8.90 -17.64 -17.74
CA PHE A 52 -8.40 -18.21 -16.49
C PHE A 52 -8.07 -19.69 -16.63
N GLU A 53 -8.95 -20.47 -17.29
CA GLU A 53 -8.69 -21.89 -17.60
C GLU A 53 -7.42 -22.06 -18.44
N ASN A 54 -7.24 -21.28 -19.50
CA ASN A 54 -6.04 -21.31 -20.32
C ASN A 54 -4.78 -20.93 -19.53
N LEU A 55 -4.89 -19.98 -18.63
CA LEU A 55 -3.80 -19.58 -17.74
C LEU A 55 -3.40 -20.72 -16.79
N LEU A 56 -4.39 -21.38 -16.18
CA LEU A 56 -4.16 -22.57 -15.34
C LEU A 56 -3.50 -23.69 -16.14
N ASN A 57 -4.01 -24.03 -17.31
CA ASN A 57 -3.43 -25.07 -18.17
C ASN A 57 -1.97 -24.79 -18.54
N LYS A 58 -1.58 -23.50 -18.63
CA LYS A 58 -0.22 -23.10 -18.96
C LYS A 58 0.73 -23.12 -17.77
N PHE A 59 0.25 -22.81 -16.57
CA PHE A 59 1.10 -22.53 -15.40
C PHE A 59 0.99 -23.59 -14.29
N TYR A 60 -0.09 -24.37 -14.23
CA TYR A 60 -0.33 -25.32 -13.14
C TYR A 60 0.82 -26.31 -12.98
N GLN A 61 1.17 -27.04 -14.06
CA GLN A 61 2.22 -28.06 -13.99
C GLN A 61 3.57 -27.45 -13.61
N ARG A 62 3.92 -26.31 -14.16
CA ARG A 62 5.17 -25.63 -13.81
C ARG A 62 5.21 -25.22 -12.32
N ASN A 63 4.07 -24.84 -11.74
CA ASN A 63 3.97 -24.58 -10.30
C ASN A 63 4.25 -25.85 -9.48
N GLU A 64 3.66 -26.98 -9.86
CA GLU A 64 3.91 -28.25 -9.18
C GLU A 64 5.38 -28.69 -9.31
N ASP A 65 5.98 -28.53 -10.49
CA ASP A 65 7.39 -28.86 -10.73
C ASP A 65 8.33 -28.05 -9.81
N LEU A 66 8.05 -26.75 -9.64
CA LEU A 66 8.81 -25.88 -8.74
C LEU A 66 8.64 -26.29 -7.26
N LEU A 67 7.45 -26.69 -6.86
CA LEU A 67 7.20 -27.22 -5.51
C LEU A 67 7.91 -28.55 -5.27
N ASP A 68 7.99 -29.40 -6.27
CA ASP A 68 8.73 -30.66 -6.17
C ASP A 68 10.25 -30.43 -6.08
N ILE A 69 10.80 -29.42 -6.76
CA ILE A 69 12.19 -28.99 -6.60
C ILE A 69 12.47 -28.61 -5.13
N ARG A 70 11.57 -27.84 -4.48
CA ARG A 70 11.70 -27.52 -3.05
C ARG A 70 11.82 -28.77 -2.19
N LYS A 71 10.93 -29.75 -2.41
CA LYS A 71 10.93 -31.02 -1.65
C LYS A 71 12.23 -31.79 -1.86
N GLN A 72 12.72 -31.86 -3.10
CA GLN A 72 13.99 -32.54 -3.41
C GLN A 72 15.18 -31.88 -2.74
N LEU A 73 15.25 -30.54 -2.73
CA LEU A 73 16.30 -29.79 -2.04
C LEU A 73 16.23 -30.02 -0.52
N GLN A 74 15.03 -29.98 0.06
CA GLN A 74 14.81 -30.26 1.48
C GLN A 74 15.35 -31.66 1.86
N VAL A 75 15.01 -32.69 1.09
CA VAL A 75 15.49 -34.06 1.35
C VAL A 75 17.01 -34.15 1.26
N LYS A 76 17.65 -33.50 0.31
CA LYS A 76 19.12 -33.47 0.21
C LYS A 76 19.76 -32.81 1.42
N ILE A 77 19.23 -31.66 1.85
CA ILE A 77 19.72 -30.90 3.01
C ILE A 77 19.54 -31.72 4.30
N ASP A 78 18.36 -32.32 4.50
CA ASP A 78 18.07 -33.16 5.66
C ASP A 78 19.04 -34.35 5.75
N ASN A 79 19.28 -35.05 4.63
CA ASN A 79 20.21 -36.17 4.57
C ASN A 79 21.62 -35.74 4.90
N TRP A 80 22.08 -34.59 4.36
CA TRP A 80 23.41 -34.05 4.66
C TRP A 80 23.61 -33.82 6.16
N HIS A 81 22.59 -33.26 6.84
CA HIS A 81 22.63 -33.05 8.31
C HIS A 81 22.54 -34.37 9.09
N LEU A 82 21.71 -35.31 8.66
CA LEU A 82 21.56 -36.62 9.31
C LEU A 82 22.86 -37.44 9.26
N GLU A 83 23.56 -37.45 8.13
CA GLU A 83 24.84 -38.13 7.96
C GLU A 83 25.95 -37.59 8.88
N ARG A 84 25.91 -36.31 9.21
CA ARG A 84 26.89 -35.64 10.07
C ARG A 84 26.58 -35.71 11.55
N ASN A 85 25.41 -36.19 11.93
CA ASN A 85 25.02 -36.59 13.27
C ASN A 85 25.57 -35.70 14.42
N LYS A 86 25.16 -34.41 14.47
CA LYS A 86 25.51 -33.42 15.49
C LYS A 86 27.00 -33.04 15.61
N ARG A 87 27.83 -33.27 14.62
CA ARG A 87 29.16 -32.69 14.54
C ARG A 87 29.05 -31.18 14.32
N ASP A 88 30.06 -30.48 14.76
CA ASP A 88 30.21 -29.05 14.40
C ASP A 88 30.19 -28.91 12.88
N ILE A 89 29.37 -28.00 12.38
CA ILE A 89 29.21 -27.77 10.94
C ILE A 89 30.38 -26.91 10.47
N ASP A 90 31.16 -27.41 9.54
CA ASP A 90 32.10 -26.61 8.76
C ASP A 90 31.30 -25.78 7.75
N ILE A 91 31.33 -24.48 7.90
CA ILE A 91 30.53 -23.54 7.09
C ILE A 91 30.97 -23.56 5.62
N GLU A 92 32.23 -23.71 5.31
CA GLU A 92 32.71 -23.77 3.93
C GLU A 92 32.30 -25.08 3.26
N GLU A 93 32.42 -26.23 3.95
CA GLU A 93 31.94 -27.52 3.46
C GLU A 93 30.44 -27.50 3.21
N TYR A 94 29.66 -26.86 4.11
CA TYR A 94 28.21 -26.75 3.95
C TYR A 94 27.83 -25.84 2.78
N LYS A 95 28.54 -24.75 2.61
CA LYS A 95 28.35 -23.83 1.48
C LYS A 95 28.64 -24.53 0.14
N ASP A 96 29.76 -25.23 0.03
CA ASP A 96 30.10 -26.00 -1.18
C ASP A 96 29.01 -27.01 -1.52
N PHE A 97 28.51 -27.72 -0.51
CA PHE A 97 27.38 -28.66 -0.69
C PHE A 97 26.11 -27.94 -1.19
N LEU A 98 25.77 -26.79 -0.62
CA LEU A 98 24.58 -26.03 -1.03
C LEU A 98 24.73 -25.47 -2.47
N GLU A 99 25.95 -25.12 -2.89
CA GLU A 99 26.25 -24.74 -4.28
C GLU A 99 26.16 -25.94 -5.21
N GLU A 100 26.70 -27.12 -4.81
CA GLU A 100 26.65 -28.36 -5.60
C GLU A 100 25.21 -28.82 -5.88
N ILE A 101 24.34 -28.77 -4.87
CA ILE A 101 22.92 -29.20 -5.04
C ILE A 101 22.07 -28.16 -5.75
N GLY A 102 22.61 -26.95 -6.01
CA GLY A 102 21.90 -25.84 -6.67
C GLY A 102 20.98 -25.04 -5.74
N TYR A 103 21.13 -25.15 -4.40
CA TYR A 103 20.41 -24.33 -3.45
C TYR A 103 20.96 -22.90 -3.42
N LEU A 104 22.28 -22.75 -3.39
CA LEU A 104 22.93 -21.46 -3.55
C LEU A 104 23.25 -21.25 -5.04
N HIS A 105 22.84 -20.12 -5.55
CA HIS A 105 23.14 -19.71 -6.92
C HIS A 105 24.37 -18.80 -6.95
N PRO A 106 25.20 -18.88 -8.00
CA PRO A 106 26.31 -17.98 -8.17
C PRO A 106 25.82 -16.53 -8.27
N ARG A 107 26.56 -15.60 -7.69
CA ARG A 107 26.22 -14.18 -7.78
C ARG A 107 26.13 -13.76 -9.24
N SER A 108 25.01 -13.12 -9.59
CA SER A 108 24.81 -12.56 -10.91
C SER A 108 25.81 -11.44 -11.21
N LYS A 109 26.05 -11.16 -12.49
CA LYS A 109 26.77 -9.95 -12.90
C LYS A 109 26.02 -8.70 -12.46
N ASP A 110 26.72 -7.61 -12.27
CA ASP A 110 26.10 -6.33 -11.95
C ASP A 110 25.08 -5.97 -13.03
N PHE A 111 23.90 -5.51 -12.58
CA PHE A 111 22.80 -5.12 -13.45
C PHE A 111 22.19 -3.82 -12.95
N GLN A 112 21.50 -3.14 -13.84
CA GLN A 112 20.74 -1.95 -13.52
C GLN A 112 19.25 -2.24 -13.63
N ILE A 113 18.48 -1.80 -12.62
CA ILE A 113 17.03 -1.86 -12.65
C ILE A 113 16.52 -0.69 -13.50
N SER A 114 15.78 -1.00 -14.57
CA SER A 114 15.04 -0.01 -15.35
C SER A 114 13.55 -0.21 -15.13
N THR A 115 12.94 0.70 -14.37
CA THR A 115 11.50 0.62 -14.05
C THR A 115 10.78 1.83 -14.64
N TRP A 116 9.78 1.57 -15.48
CA TRP A 116 8.97 2.61 -16.13
C TRP A 116 7.63 2.74 -15.40
N ASN A 117 7.05 3.95 -15.42
CA ASN A 117 5.72 4.21 -14.88
C ASN A 117 5.54 3.76 -13.42
N VAL A 118 6.52 4.05 -12.58
CA VAL A 118 6.45 3.77 -11.14
C VAL A 118 6.04 5.03 -10.39
N ASP A 119 5.03 4.90 -9.53
CA ASP A 119 4.53 6.01 -8.74
C ASP A 119 5.62 6.58 -7.81
N PRO A 120 5.59 7.89 -7.51
CA PRO A 120 6.59 8.53 -6.65
C PRO A 120 6.69 7.90 -5.27
N GLU A 121 5.59 7.37 -4.75
CA GLU A 121 5.48 6.67 -3.47
C GLU A 121 6.40 5.43 -3.39
N ILE A 122 6.70 4.81 -4.53
CA ILE A 122 7.62 3.67 -4.60
C ILE A 122 9.05 4.12 -4.88
N ARG A 123 9.25 5.07 -5.84
CA ARG A 123 10.58 5.35 -6.39
C ARG A 123 11.30 6.56 -5.80
N LYS A 124 10.58 7.47 -5.10
CA LYS A 124 11.12 8.79 -4.68
C LYS A 124 10.88 9.13 -3.23
N ILE A 125 9.84 8.60 -2.62
CA ILE A 125 9.42 8.96 -1.29
C ILE A 125 9.79 7.83 -0.34
N ALA A 126 10.78 8.06 0.51
CA ALA A 126 11.13 7.13 1.58
C ALA A 126 10.19 7.39 2.77
N GLY A 127 9.24 6.51 2.99
CA GLY A 127 8.27 6.61 4.08
C GLY A 127 7.80 5.24 4.56
N PRO A 128 7.11 5.18 5.70
CA PRO A 128 6.60 3.94 6.26
C PRO A 128 5.64 3.22 5.32
N GLN A 129 5.66 1.89 5.38
CA GLN A 129 4.73 1.01 4.70
C GLN A 129 3.93 0.22 5.73
N LEU A 130 2.62 0.10 5.53
CA LEU A 130 1.75 -0.74 6.34
C LEU A 130 1.41 -2.03 5.60
N VAL A 131 1.19 -3.11 6.36
CA VAL A 131 0.58 -4.36 5.90
C VAL A 131 -0.71 -4.56 6.68
N VAL A 132 -1.81 -4.88 5.99
CA VAL A 132 -3.13 -4.98 6.60
C VAL A 132 -3.94 -6.10 5.94
N PRO A 133 -4.71 -6.92 6.71
CA PRO A 133 -5.58 -7.93 6.12
C PRO A 133 -6.68 -7.27 5.27
N VAL A 134 -6.67 -7.53 3.97
CA VAL A 134 -7.70 -6.98 3.06
C VAL A 134 -9.09 -7.56 3.34
N MET A 135 -9.16 -8.74 3.93
CA MET A 135 -10.42 -9.39 4.34
C MET A 135 -11.21 -8.54 5.35
N ASN A 136 -10.54 -7.71 6.15
CA ASN A 136 -11.19 -6.80 7.08
C ASN A 136 -11.31 -5.39 6.48
N ALA A 137 -12.47 -5.06 5.92
CA ALA A 137 -12.73 -3.77 5.27
C ALA A 137 -12.44 -2.55 6.16
N ARG A 138 -12.69 -2.64 7.48
CA ARG A 138 -12.38 -1.55 8.42
C ARG A 138 -10.88 -1.33 8.56
N PHE A 139 -10.10 -2.40 8.67
CA PHE A 139 -8.66 -2.33 8.77
C PHE A 139 -8.04 -1.85 7.45
N ALA A 140 -8.51 -2.38 6.33
CA ALA A 140 -8.10 -1.96 5.00
C ALA A 140 -8.29 -0.45 4.77
N LEU A 141 -9.47 0.08 5.13
CA LEU A 141 -9.78 1.51 5.07
C LEU A 141 -8.92 2.35 6.02
N ASN A 142 -8.72 1.89 7.26
CA ASN A 142 -7.89 2.61 8.22
C ASN A 142 -6.44 2.71 7.75
N ALA A 143 -5.87 1.63 7.22
CA ALA A 143 -4.50 1.62 6.72
C ALA A 143 -4.34 2.47 5.45
N ALA A 144 -5.29 2.40 4.51
CA ALA A 144 -5.29 3.27 3.34
C ALA A 144 -5.36 4.76 3.74
N ASN A 145 -6.14 5.11 4.75
CA ASN A 145 -6.30 6.48 5.25
C ASN A 145 -5.16 6.94 6.16
N ALA A 146 -4.29 6.04 6.61
CA ALA A 146 -3.13 6.36 7.43
C ALA A 146 -2.02 7.11 6.66
N ARG A 147 -2.29 7.54 5.41
CA ARG A 147 -1.39 8.46 4.67
C ARG A 147 -1.09 9.71 5.49
N TRP A 148 -2.08 10.24 6.19
CA TRP A 148 -1.92 11.41 7.05
C TRP A 148 -2.24 11.03 8.49
N GLY A 149 -1.27 11.18 9.37
CA GLY A 149 -1.37 10.89 10.80
C GLY A 149 -1.04 12.10 11.66
N SER A 150 -1.70 12.19 12.82
CA SER A 150 -1.40 13.17 13.85
C SER A 150 -0.08 12.79 14.54
N LEU A 151 0.87 13.70 14.57
CA LEU A 151 2.10 13.54 15.35
C LEU A 151 1.78 13.58 16.85
N TYR A 152 0.87 14.46 17.26
CA TYR A 152 0.48 14.59 18.67
C TYR A 152 -0.16 13.29 19.18
N ASP A 153 -1.12 12.73 18.45
CA ASP A 153 -1.75 11.45 18.82
C ASP A 153 -0.74 10.32 18.86
N ALA A 154 0.18 10.25 17.88
CA ALA A 154 1.21 9.22 17.82
C ALA A 154 2.16 9.30 19.02
N LEU A 155 2.62 10.50 19.37
CA LEU A 155 3.49 10.71 20.54
C LEU A 155 2.75 10.45 21.86
N TYR A 156 1.50 10.90 21.96
CA TYR A 156 0.70 10.72 23.17
C TYR A 156 0.37 9.24 23.42
N GLY A 157 0.06 8.49 22.37
CA GLY A 157 -0.39 7.10 22.47
C GLY A 157 0.71 6.05 22.55
N THR A 158 1.99 6.40 22.35
CA THR A 158 3.11 5.44 22.29
C THR A 158 4.11 5.64 23.45
N ASP A 159 5.12 4.79 23.51
CA ASP A 159 6.18 4.82 24.51
C ASP A 159 7.34 5.79 24.19
N ILE A 160 7.27 6.53 23.07
CA ILE A 160 8.24 7.59 22.74
C ILE A 160 8.29 8.66 23.83
N ILE A 161 7.14 9.04 24.37
CA ILE A 161 7.05 9.88 25.55
C ILE A 161 6.96 8.99 26.79
N SER A 162 8.01 8.99 27.61
CA SER A 162 8.04 8.25 28.88
C SER A 162 6.86 8.62 29.78
N GLU A 163 6.37 7.65 30.54
CA GLU A 163 5.33 7.85 31.57
C GLU A 163 5.86 8.41 32.90
N ASP A 164 7.16 8.61 32.99
CA ASP A 164 7.81 9.13 34.20
C ASP A 164 7.33 10.55 34.57
N ASN A 165 7.48 10.90 35.85
CA ASN A 165 7.17 12.22 36.39
C ASN A 165 5.71 12.63 36.16
N GLY A 166 4.77 11.69 36.29
CA GLY A 166 3.34 11.96 36.21
C GLY A 166 2.77 12.00 34.79
N ALA A 167 3.55 11.65 33.74
CA ALA A 167 3.10 11.66 32.35
C ALA A 167 2.42 10.33 31.92
N MET A 168 1.57 9.77 32.74
CA MET A 168 0.83 8.51 32.49
C MET A 168 -0.08 8.65 31.26
N ARG A 169 -0.24 7.55 30.50
CA ARG A 169 -1.18 7.46 29.35
C ARG A 169 -2.59 7.06 29.75
N GLU A 170 -2.73 6.36 30.85
CA GLU A 170 -4.01 5.81 31.31
C GLU A 170 -4.94 6.90 31.83
N GLY A 171 -6.25 6.69 31.66
CA GLY A 171 -7.29 7.60 32.11
C GLY A 171 -7.71 8.63 31.05
N GLY A 172 -8.07 9.83 31.46
CA GLY A 172 -8.39 10.95 30.61
C GLY A 172 -7.15 11.69 30.08
N TYR A 173 -7.36 12.83 29.43
CA TYR A 173 -6.24 13.65 28.96
C TYR A 173 -5.34 14.11 30.13
N ASN A 174 -4.06 13.84 30.01
CA ASN A 174 -3.03 14.19 30.99
C ASN A 174 -2.23 15.42 30.48
N PRO A 175 -2.38 16.62 31.08
CA PRO A 175 -1.70 17.80 30.61
C PRO A 175 -0.17 17.73 30.72
N ILE A 176 0.38 17.04 31.74
CA ILE A 176 1.83 16.87 31.89
C ILE A 176 2.38 16.07 30.67
N ARG A 177 1.65 15.06 30.23
CA ARG A 177 2.01 14.31 29.03
C ARG A 177 1.83 15.15 27.76
N GLY A 178 0.74 15.92 27.68
CA GLY A 178 0.48 16.84 26.59
C GLY A 178 1.60 17.86 26.40
N ASP A 179 2.09 18.46 27.50
CA ASP A 179 3.23 19.39 27.45
C ASP A 179 4.51 18.77 26.89
N LYS A 180 4.79 17.50 27.28
CA LYS A 180 5.94 16.77 26.72
C LYS A 180 5.77 16.48 25.21
N VAL A 181 4.56 16.16 24.76
CA VAL A 181 4.22 15.97 23.34
C VAL A 181 4.43 17.24 22.55
N ILE A 182 3.94 18.38 23.06
CA ILE A 182 4.13 19.71 22.44
C ILE A 182 5.61 20.06 22.37
N ALA A 183 6.36 19.87 23.46
CA ALA A 183 7.79 20.16 23.48
C ALA A 183 8.58 19.30 22.48
N PHE A 184 8.29 18.01 22.43
CA PHE A 184 8.90 17.09 21.42
C PHE A 184 8.60 17.57 20.01
N SER A 185 7.35 17.92 19.74
CA SER A 185 6.91 18.37 18.41
C SER A 185 7.55 19.67 17.98
N LYS A 186 7.77 20.62 18.92
CA LYS A 186 8.50 21.86 18.64
C LYS A 186 9.98 21.59 18.34
N ASN A 187 10.63 20.68 19.06
CA ASN A 187 11.98 20.24 18.73
C ASN A 187 12.06 19.59 17.34
N PHE A 188 11.05 18.76 16.96
CA PHE A 188 10.95 18.23 15.60
C PHE A 188 10.88 19.37 14.56
N LEU A 189 10.13 20.44 14.80
CA LEU A 189 10.07 21.58 13.88
C LEU A 189 11.42 22.31 13.81
N ASP A 190 12.12 22.48 14.94
CA ASP A 190 13.46 23.08 14.97
C ASP A 190 14.48 22.31 14.12
N GLU A 191 14.36 20.97 14.05
CA GLU A 191 15.20 20.12 13.21
C GLU A 191 14.75 20.08 11.74
N ALA A 192 13.45 19.91 11.50
CA ALA A 192 12.90 19.71 10.16
C ALA A 192 12.86 21.01 9.34
N ILE A 193 12.48 22.12 9.95
CA ILE A 193 12.29 23.43 9.31
C ILE A 193 12.85 24.58 10.19
N PRO A 194 14.17 24.58 10.49
CA PRO A 194 14.78 25.52 11.40
C PRO A 194 14.52 26.98 11.01
N LEU A 195 14.32 27.83 12.03
CA LEU A 195 14.25 29.29 11.90
C LEU A 195 15.66 29.89 11.82
N LYS A 196 15.82 31.02 11.15
CA LYS A 196 17.09 31.76 11.11
C LYS A 196 17.52 32.25 12.49
N ASN A 197 16.54 32.67 13.28
CA ASN A 197 16.74 33.10 14.66
C ASN A 197 15.58 32.58 15.52
N GLY A 198 15.86 32.21 16.77
CA GLY A 198 14.86 31.69 17.70
C GLY A 198 14.53 30.20 17.45
N LYS A 199 13.56 29.72 18.21
CA LYS A 199 13.05 28.33 18.19
C LYS A 199 11.54 28.34 18.21
N TYR A 200 10.94 27.17 17.83
CA TYR A 200 9.48 27.05 17.76
C TYR A 200 8.76 27.13 19.09
N ASP A 201 9.43 26.97 20.22
CA ASP A 201 8.88 27.20 21.56
C ASP A 201 8.68 28.70 21.86
N GLN A 202 9.27 29.59 21.08
CA GLN A 202 9.18 31.05 21.18
C GLN A 202 8.21 31.65 20.16
N VAL A 203 7.69 30.87 19.24
CA VAL A 203 6.80 31.35 18.17
C VAL A 203 5.42 31.73 18.75
N THR A 204 4.95 32.91 18.37
CA THR A 204 3.62 33.42 18.76
C THR A 204 2.67 33.60 17.59
N ASN A 205 3.19 33.76 16.36
CA ASN A 205 2.35 33.98 15.19
C ASN A 205 3.06 33.58 13.89
N PHE A 206 2.25 33.21 12.88
CA PHE A 206 2.65 32.99 11.50
C PHE A 206 1.92 33.98 10.59
N GLU A 207 2.65 34.68 9.75
CA GLU A 207 2.11 35.69 8.83
C GLU A 207 2.56 35.40 7.38
N PHE A 208 1.71 35.77 6.44
CA PHE A 208 2.02 35.68 5.02
C PHE A 208 2.25 37.08 4.45
N VAL A 209 3.48 37.35 4.06
CA VAL A 209 3.85 38.64 3.45
C VAL A 209 4.58 38.31 2.13
N ASP A 210 4.09 38.88 1.03
CA ASP A 210 4.69 38.70 -0.30
C ASP A 210 4.97 37.27 -0.68
N SER A 211 4.04 36.34 -0.35
CA SER A 211 4.14 34.90 -0.57
C SER A 211 5.22 34.19 0.27
N GLU A 212 5.81 34.86 1.25
CA GLU A 212 6.75 34.27 2.20
C GLU A 212 6.09 34.06 3.56
N LEU A 213 6.56 33.06 4.29
CA LEU A 213 6.17 32.83 5.68
C LEU A 213 7.10 33.58 6.61
N LEU A 214 6.54 34.55 7.32
CA LEU A 214 7.18 35.24 8.44
C LEU A 214 6.68 34.68 9.77
N VAL A 215 7.57 34.60 10.73
CA VAL A 215 7.31 34.04 12.06
C VAL A 215 7.62 35.10 13.10
N THR A 216 6.67 35.38 13.98
CA THR A 216 6.84 36.32 15.10
C THR A 216 7.21 35.54 16.36
N LEU A 217 8.21 36.02 17.09
CA LEU A 217 8.69 35.43 18.34
C LEU A 217 8.11 36.19 19.57
N LYS A 218 8.33 35.65 20.77
CA LYS A 218 7.85 36.21 22.04
C LYS A 218 8.32 37.63 22.32
N ASP A 219 9.45 38.03 21.79
CA ASP A 219 10.04 39.37 21.93
C ASP A 219 9.58 40.32 20.80
N ASP A 220 8.54 39.96 20.05
CA ASP A 220 8.00 40.66 18.90
C ASP A 220 8.96 40.76 17.70
N SER A 221 10.12 40.14 17.79
CA SER A 221 11.03 40.05 16.65
C SER A 221 10.46 39.12 15.56
N LYS A 222 10.77 39.44 14.30
CA LYS A 222 10.36 38.63 13.15
C LYS A 222 11.52 37.83 12.58
N THR A 223 11.27 36.60 12.27
CA THR A 223 12.23 35.67 11.64
C THR A 223 11.59 34.95 10.48
N SER A 224 12.36 34.13 9.76
CA SER A 224 11.89 33.28 8.67
C SER A 224 12.62 31.96 8.72
N LEU A 225 12.17 30.98 7.88
CA LEU A 225 12.87 29.72 7.73
C LEU A 225 14.29 29.92 7.18
N VAL A 226 15.22 29.07 7.62
CA VAL A 226 16.56 28.96 7.01
C VAL A 226 16.42 28.59 5.55
N ASP A 227 15.62 27.55 5.27
CA ASP A 227 15.27 27.11 3.91
C ASP A 227 13.80 27.45 3.63
N LYS A 228 13.60 28.58 2.90
CA LYS A 228 12.28 29.07 2.54
C LYS A 228 11.51 28.16 1.59
N ASP A 229 12.17 27.25 0.86
CA ASP A 229 11.54 26.35 -0.10
C ASP A 229 10.86 25.18 0.59
N LYS A 230 11.14 24.93 1.86
CA LYS A 230 10.40 23.96 2.65
C LYS A 230 8.95 24.35 2.92
N TYR A 231 8.63 25.64 2.99
CA TYR A 231 7.25 26.11 3.02
C TYR A 231 6.65 26.10 1.62
N LEU A 232 5.54 25.39 1.44
CA LEU A 232 4.88 25.25 0.14
C LEU A 232 3.63 26.12 -0.01
N GLY A 233 2.84 26.26 1.04
CA GLY A 233 1.55 26.94 0.98
C GLY A 233 0.66 26.65 2.19
N TYR A 234 -0.63 26.89 2.04
CA TYR A 234 -1.57 26.74 3.15
C TYR A 234 -2.95 26.19 2.72
N MET A 235 -3.72 25.75 3.69
CA MET A 235 -5.13 25.39 3.57
C MET A 235 -5.94 26.22 4.55
N ASP A 236 -6.90 26.98 4.06
CA ASP A 236 -7.90 27.65 4.89
C ASP A 236 -8.93 26.60 5.37
N LYS A 237 -9.23 26.55 6.64
CA LYS A 237 -10.20 25.64 7.27
C LYS A 237 -11.45 26.36 7.78
N GLY A 238 -11.51 27.68 7.59
CA GLY A 238 -12.58 28.54 8.09
C GLY A 238 -12.42 28.89 9.58
N GLU A 239 -13.20 29.86 10.02
CA GLU A 239 -13.27 30.31 11.42
C GLU A 239 -11.90 30.68 12.05
N GLY A 240 -10.96 31.16 11.24
CA GLY A 240 -9.60 31.51 11.67
C GLY A 240 -8.65 30.31 11.82
N ALA A 241 -9.11 29.10 11.59
CA ALA A 241 -8.26 27.91 11.55
C ALA A 241 -7.64 27.72 10.17
N TYR A 242 -6.37 27.30 10.13
CA TYR A 242 -5.65 27.04 8.90
C TYR A 242 -4.55 25.99 9.08
N GLY A 243 -4.07 25.42 7.97
CA GLY A 243 -2.97 24.48 7.93
C GLY A 243 -1.82 25.01 7.07
N LEU A 244 -0.61 25.03 7.60
CA LEU A 244 0.61 25.40 6.89
C LEU A 244 1.29 24.15 6.33
N LEU A 245 1.47 24.07 5.01
CA LEU A 245 2.07 22.93 4.35
C LEU A 245 3.57 23.10 4.18
N PHE A 246 4.30 22.12 4.65
CA PHE A 246 5.75 22.02 4.50
C PHE A 246 6.15 20.73 3.80
N LYS A 247 7.41 20.71 3.32
CA LYS A 247 8.02 19.50 2.73
C LYS A 247 9.45 19.36 3.25
N ASN A 248 9.77 18.16 3.74
CA ASN A 248 11.11 17.79 4.15
C ASN A 248 11.39 16.35 3.68
N ASN A 249 12.58 16.08 3.08
CA ASN A 249 12.96 14.76 2.58
C ASN A 249 11.89 14.09 1.68
N ASN A 250 11.21 14.88 0.84
CA ASN A 250 10.09 14.48 -0.01
C ASN A 250 8.79 14.10 0.72
N LEU A 251 8.74 14.16 2.03
CA LEU A 251 7.53 13.97 2.82
C LEU A 251 6.90 15.33 3.15
N HIS A 252 5.57 15.39 3.11
CA HIS A 252 4.83 16.57 3.49
C HIS A 252 4.37 16.46 4.95
N PHE A 253 4.28 17.61 5.60
CA PHE A 253 3.58 17.73 6.87
C PHE A 253 2.87 19.10 6.95
N GLU A 254 1.83 19.16 7.76
CA GLU A 254 0.97 20.32 7.94
C GLU A 254 0.96 20.72 9.41
N ILE A 255 1.41 21.93 9.73
CA ILE A 255 1.17 22.53 11.04
C ILE A 255 -0.27 23.03 11.06
N GLN A 256 -1.09 22.52 11.96
CA GLN A 256 -2.47 22.89 12.13
C GLN A 256 -2.61 23.98 13.19
N ILE A 257 -3.12 25.15 12.80
CA ILE A 257 -3.34 26.27 13.69
C ILE A 257 -4.83 26.46 13.88
N ASP A 258 -5.26 26.45 15.14
CA ASP A 258 -6.67 26.59 15.52
C ASP A 258 -6.78 26.97 17.02
N ARG A 259 -6.95 28.24 17.28
CA ARG A 259 -7.05 28.77 18.66
C ARG A 259 -8.41 28.51 19.33
N SER A 260 -9.39 27.97 18.58
CA SER A 260 -10.65 27.53 19.18
C SER A 260 -10.58 26.10 19.77
N ASN A 261 -9.54 25.34 19.40
CA ASN A 261 -9.25 24.04 19.97
C ASN A 261 -8.53 24.18 21.32
N PRO A 262 -8.86 23.40 22.37
CA PRO A 262 -8.22 23.52 23.69
C PRO A 262 -6.69 23.42 23.67
N ILE A 263 -6.11 22.58 22.82
CA ILE A 263 -4.65 22.45 22.66
C ILE A 263 -4.09 23.71 21.98
N GLY A 264 -4.71 24.18 20.91
CA GLY A 264 -4.28 25.37 20.21
C GLY A 264 -4.50 26.66 21.02
N GLU A 265 -5.51 26.74 21.89
CA GLU A 265 -5.72 27.83 22.82
C GLU A 265 -4.56 27.96 23.83
N SER A 266 -4.04 26.84 24.31
CA SER A 266 -2.91 26.78 25.25
C SER A 266 -1.55 27.00 24.58
N ASP A 267 -1.42 26.84 23.26
CA ASP A 267 -0.18 27.03 22.52
C ASP A 267 0.00 28.48 22.10
N LEU A 268 1.20 29.02 22.28
CA LEU A 268 1.51 30.44 21.98
C LEU A 268 1.20 30.83 20.53
N ALA A 269 1.49 29.92 19.58
CA ALA A 269 1.25 30.13 18.16
C ALA A 269 -0.12 29.60 17.69
N GLY A 270 -0.90 28.99 18.60
CA GLY A 270 -2.17 28.36 18.26
C GLY A 270 -2.04 26.99 17.58
N ILE A 271 -0.88 26.33 17.71
CA ILE A 271 -0.66 25.02 17.11
C ILE A 271 -1.45 23.97 17.88
N LYS A 272 -2.39 23.32 17.22
CA LYS A 272 -3.18 22.23 17.82
C LYS A 272 -2.67 20.84 17.49
N ASP A 273 -1.93 20.69 16.38
CA ASP A 273 -1.38 19.42 15.92
C ASP A 273 -0.41 19.62 14.76
N ILE A 274 0.35 18.57 14.45
CA ILE A 274 1.14 18.44 13.23
C ILE A 274 0.69 17.18 12.54
N LEU A 275 0.08 17.31 11.35
CA LEU A 275 -0.23 16.17 10.49
C LEU A 275 0.95 15.86 9.60
N MET A 276 1.35 14.59 9.57
CA MET A 276 2.46 14.11 8.78
C MET A 276 2.01 13.10 7.71
N GLU A 277 2.67 13.09 6.55
CA GLU A 277 2.62 11.92 5.69
C GLU A 277 3.26 10.74 6.43
N SER A 278 2.44 9.75 6.80
CA SER A 278 2.80 8.62 7.65
C SER A 278 2.91 7.34 6.83
N ALA A 279 1.79 6.71 6.46
CA ALA A 279 1.81 5.54 5.60
C ALA A 279 1.83 5.95 4.12
N ILE A 280 2.99 5.89 3.49
CA ILE A 280 3.15 6.27 2.07
C ILE A 280 2.58 5.19 1.17
N THR A 281 2.81 3.93 1.52
CA THR A 281 2.26 2.76 0.86
C THR A 281 1.57 1.84 1.86
N THR A 282 0.59 1.07 1.37
CA THR A 282 -0.12 0.06 2.16
C THR A 282 -0.24 -1.21 1.34
N ILE A 283 0.26 -2.32 1.87
CA ILE A 283 0.04 -3.65 1.32
C ILE A 283 -1.29 -4.17 1.84
N GLN A 284 -2.25 -4.34 0.94
CA GLN A 284 -3.52 -5.02 1.17
C GLN A 284 -3.27 -6.52 1.03
N ASP A 285 -3.27 -7.22 2.14
CA ASP A 285 -2.74 -8.58 2.24
C ASP A 285 -3.83 -9.63 2.02
N CYS A 286 -3.57 -10.57 1.08
CA CYS A 286 -4.37 -11.77 0.87
C CYS A 286 -3.70 -13.02 1.47
N GLU A 287 -2.55 -12.88 2.15
CA GLU A 287 -1.70 -14.00 2.57
C GLU A 287 -1.67 -14.11 4.10
N ASP A 288 -0.54 -13.86 4.77
CA ASP A 288 -0.30 -14.25 6.18
C ASP A 288 -1.30 -13.68 7.19
N SER A 289 -1.82 -12.49 6.97
CA SER A 289 -2.80 -11.89 7.87
C SER A 289 -4.26 -12.28 7.56
N VAL A 290 -4.48 -13.18 6.59
CA VAL A 290 -5.78 -13.60 6.09
C VAL A 290 -5.90 -15.12 6.14
N ALA A 291 -7.07 -15.63 6.57
CA ALA A 291 -7.46 -17.02 6.45
C ALA A 291 -8.67 -17.09 5.48
N ALA A 292 -8.39 -17.24 4.19
CA ALA A 292 -9.41 -17.38 3.14
C ALA A 292 -9.37 -18.81 2.59
N VAL A 293 -10.17 -19.68 3.21
CA VAL A 293 -10.09 -21.13 3.01
C VAL A 293 -11.06 -21.67 1.95
N ASP A 294 -12.02 -20.85 1.54
CA ASP A 294 -13.04 -21.24 0.56
C ASP A 294 -13.47 -20.06 -0.34
N ALA A 295 -14.52 -20.28 -1.13
CA ALA A 295 -15.03 -19.28 -2.05
C ALA A 295 -15.63 -18.07 -1.35
N ASP A 296 -16.33 -18.25 -0.24
CA ASP A 296 -16.99 -17.16 0.48
C ASP A 296 -15.95 -16.21 1.08
N ASP A 297 -14.91 -16.76 1.65
CA ASP A 297 -13.76 -16.00 2.16
C ASP A 297 -13.03 -15.24 1.03
N LYS A 298 -12.75 -15.91 -0.10
CA LYS A 298 -12.11 -15.27 -1.25
C LYS A 298 -12.97 -14.15 -1.85
N ILE A 299 -14.28 -14.29 -1.85
CA ILE A 299 -15.20 -13.24 -2.28
C ILE A 299 -15.07 -12.01 -1.38
N ILE A 300 -14.97 -12.18 -0.07
CA ILE A 300 -14.76 -11.06 0.87
C ILE A 300 -13.45 -10.33 0.54
N VAL A 301 -12.35 -11.08 0.36
CA VAL A 301 -11.04 -10.55 -0.02
C VAL A 301 -11.13 -9.74 -1.31
N TYR A 302 -11.66 -10.33 -2.37
CA TYR A 302 -11.74 -9.70 -3.69
C TYR A 302 -12.73 -8.54 -3.73
N ARG A 303 -13.86 -8.62 -3.01
CA ARG A 303 -14.84 -7.53 -2.89
C ARG A 303 -14.24 -6.31 -2.20
N ASN A 304 -13.48 -6.52 -1.14
CA ASN A 304 -12.80 -5.41 -0.46
C ASN A 304 -11.72 -4.78 -1.35
N TRP A 305 -10.91 -5.59 -2.07
CA TRP A 305 -9.95 -5.08 -3.04
C TRP A 305 -10.65 -4.31 -4.18
N LEU A 306 -11.78 -4.82 -4.68
CA LEU A 306 -12.60 -4.16 -5.70
C LEU A 306 -13.09 -2.79 -5.22
N GLY A 307 -13.63 -2.73 -4.02
CA GLY A 307 -14.11 -1.46 -3.43
C GLY A 307 -12.97 -0.45 -3.18
N LEU A 308 -11.76 -0.92 -2.88
CA LEU A 308 -10.58 -0.05 -2.79
C LEU A 308 -10.16 0.48 -4.16
N MET A 309 -10.17 -0.35 -5.21
CA MET A 309 -9.82 0.06 -6.58
C MET A 309 -10.88 0.93 -7.25
N LYS A 310 -12.16 0.71 -6.95
CA LYS A 310 -13.26 1.61 -7.34
C LYS A 310 -13.34 2.86 -6.46
N GLY A 311 -12.70 2.86 -5.30
CA GLY A 311 -12.70 3.98 -4.36
C GLY A 311 -14.02 4.16 -3.62
N ASP A 312 -14.88 3.16 -3.58
CA ASP A 312 -16.22 3.19 -2.98
C ASP A 312 -16.38 2.26 -1.77
N LEU A 313 -15.31 1.59 -1.34
CA LEU A 313 -15.34 0.75 -0.14
C LEU A 313 -15.79 1.57 1.08
N LYS A 314 -16.83 1.08 1.75
CA LYS A 314 -17.38 1.68 2.97
C LYS A 314 -17.63 0.62 4.03
N ARG A 315 -17.43 0.98 5.28
CA ARG A 315 -17.76 0.12 6.42
C ARG A 315 -18.37 0.93 7.54
N SER A 316 -19.59 0.58 7.91
CA SER A 316 -20.27 1.15 9.08
C SER A 316 -20.09 0.23 10.29
N PHE A 317 -19.87 0.82 11.45
CA PHE A 317 -19.76 0.13 12.73
C PHE A 317 -20.24 1.03 13.88
N ASP A 318 -20.71 0.42 14.94
CA ASP A 318 -21.05 1.14 16.16
C ASP A 318 -19.79 1.53 16.95
N LYS A 319 -19.74 2.77 17.37
CA LYS A 319 -18.70 3.28 18.29
C LYS A 319 -19.41 4.05 19.41
N ASN A 320 -19.54 3.43 20.57
CA ASN A 320 -20.18 4.02 21.75
C ASN A 320 -21.63 4.50 21.49
N GLY A 321 -22.43 3.68 20.81
CA GLY A 321 -23.84 4.00 20.50
C GLY A 321 -24.03 4.94 19.30
N LYS A 322 -22.96 5.30 18.58
CA LYS A 322 -23.00 6.07 17.34
C LYS A 322 -22.52 5.25 16.17
N PHE A 323 -23.34 5.15 15.13
CA PHE A 323 -22.93 4.55 13.85
C PHE A 323 -21.96 5.48 13.14
N ILE A 324 -20.75 4.99 12.89
CA ILE A 324 -19.72 5.68 12.12
C ILE A 324 -19.50 4.93 10.82
N THR A 325 -19.56 5.62 9.69
CA THR A 325 -19.19 5.06 8.39
C THR A 325 -17.77 5.48 8.06
N ARG A 326 -16.88 4.49 7.86
CA ARG A 326 -15.55 4.67 7.30
C ARG A 326 -15.63 4.56 5.79
N GLU A 327 -14.95 5.48 5.12
CA GLU A 327 -14.74 5.49 3.66
C GLU A 327 -13.32 5.99 3.37
N LEU A 328 -12.88 5.91 2.13
CA LEU A 328 -11.57 6.41 1.72
C LEU A 328 -11.51 7.94 1.88
N ALA A 329 -10.41 8.43 2.46
CA ALA A 329 -10.20 9.84 2.71
C ALA A 329 -10.08 10.63 1.39
N LYS A 330 -10.62 11.84 1.37
CA LYS A 330 -10.51 12.77 0.23
C LYS A 330 -9.08 13.29 0.11
N ASP A 331 -8.73 13.71 -1.11
CA ASP A 331 -7.47 14.40 -1.34
C ASP A 331 -7.45 15.76 -0.63
N ARG A 332 -6.28 16.17 -0.18
CA ARG A 332 -6.04 17.42 0.56
C ARG A 332 -5.66 18.53 -0.40
N LYS A 333 -6.35 19.65 -0.30
CA LYS A 333 -6.22 20.77 -1.23
C LYS A 333 -5.49 21.93 -0.56
N TYR A 334 -4.41 22.41 -1.18
CA TYR A 334 -3.61 23.52 -0.66
C TYR A 334 -3.41 24.60 -1.72
N LEU A 335 -3.40 25.85 -1.28
CA LEU A 335 -2.97 26.99 -2.09
C LEU A 335 -1.46 27.19 -1.89
N LEU A 336 -0.69 27.01 -2.96
CA LEU A 336 0.75 27.20 -2.92
C LEU A 336 1.14 28.69 -2.88
N LYS A 337 2.37 28.97 -2.40
CA LYS A 337 2.96 30.32 -2.40
C LYS A 337 2.95 31.03 -3.74
N ASN A 338 2.89 30.31 -4.85
CA ASN A 338 2.81 30.87 -6.21
C ASN A 338 1.37 31.04 -6.74
N GLY A 339 0.36 30.94 -5.89
CA GLY A 339 -1.05 31.06 -6.24
C GLY A 339 -1.69 29.84 -6.94
N LYS A 340 -0.93 28.77 -7.17
CA LYS A 340 -1.47 27.52 -7.75
C LYS A 340 -2.07 26.63 -6.68
N MET A 341 -3.15 25.92 -7.04
CA MET A 341 -3.71 24.89 -6.18
C MET A 341 -3.04 23.55 -6.46
N ILE A 342 -2.74 22.81 -5.39
CA ILE A 342 -2.32 21.40 -5.49
C ILE A 342 -3.28 20.50 -4.72
N LEU A 343 -3.34 19.25 -5.17
CA LEU A 343 -4.03 18.17 -4.48
C LEU A 343 -2.97 17.14 -4.06
N LEU A 344 -2.88 16.89 -2.77
CA LEU A 344 -2.07 15.81 -2.21
C LEU A 344 -2.98 14.61 -1.92
N PRO A 345 -2.52 13.38 -2.19
CA PRO A 345 -3.32 12.19 -1.92
C PRO A 345 -3.74 12.12 -0.44
N GLY A 346 -5.02 11.88 -0.19
CA GLY A 346 -5.53 11.62 1.17
C GLY A 346 -5.28 10.19 1.64
N ARG A 347 -4.83 9.31 0.72
CA ARG A 347 -4.66 7.87 0.91
C ARG A 347 -3.23 7.46 0.55
N SER A 348 -2.74 6.39 1.19
CA SER A 348 -1.53 5.70 0.76
C SER A 348 -1.72 5.07 -0.62
N LEU A 349 -0.63 4.89 -1.37
CA LEU A 349 -0.62 4.05 -2.55
C LEU A 349 -0.82 2.61 -2.09
N MET A 350 -1.84 1.93 -2.62
CA MET A 350 -2.17 0.56 -2.24
C MET A 350 -1.52 -0.43 -3.20
N LEU A 351 -0.84 -1.42 -2.61
CA LEU A 351 -0.34 -2.63 -3.24
C LEU A 351 -1.23 -3.79 -2.76
N VAL A 352 -1.27 -4.90 -3.50
CA VAL A 352 -1.92 -6.13 -3.04
C VAL A 352 -0.87 -7.23 -2.91
N ARG A 353 -0.87 -7.96 -1.78
CA ARG A 353 -0.04 -9.15 -1.62
C ARG A 353 -0.85 -10.39 -1.95
N ASN A 354 -0.47 -11.08 -3.02
CA ASN A 354 -1.02 -12.39 -3.35
C ASN A 354 -0.39 -13.46 -2.48
N VAL A 355 -1.03 -14.63 -2.36
CA VAL A 355 -0.42 -15.78 -1.68
C VAL A 355 0.78 -16.34 -2.46
N GLY A 356 1.65 -17.08 -1.78
CA GLY A 356 2.79 -17.79 -2.37
C GLY A 356 2.38 -18.91 -3.31
N HIS A 357 3.37 -19.72 -3.74
CA HIS A 357 3.14 -20.80 -4.73
C HIS A 357 2.56 -22.09 -4.13
N LEU A 358 2.69 -22.27 -2.80
CA LEU A 358 2.35 -23.53 -2.14
C LEU A 358 0.85 -23.80 -2.02
N MET A 359 0.07 -22.74 -1.78
CA MET A 359 -1.34 -22.89 -1.39
C MET A 359 -2.25 -23.20 -2.57
N LYS A 360 -3.27 -24.01 -2.32
CA LYS A 360 -4.39 -24.31 -3.23
C LYS A 360 -5.69 -23.85 -2.58
N ASN A 361 -6.72 -23.59 -3.40
CA ASN A 361 -8.01 -23.13 -2.91
C ASN A 361 -9.17 -23.82 -3.62
N PRO A 362 -10.18 -24.31 -2.86
CA PRO A 362 -11.32 -25.04 -3.40
C PRO A 362 -12.36 -24.17 -4.12
N ALA A 363 -12.23 -22.84 -4.10
CA ALA A 363 -13.17 -21.93 -4.77
C ALA A 363 -13.31 -22.20 -6.27
N VAL A 364 -12.23 -22.70 -6.88
CA VAL A 364 -12.20 -23.21 -8.25
C VAL A 364 -11.46 -24.54 -8.25
N LYS A 365 -11.99 -25.52 -9.01
CA LYS A 365 -11.38 -26.83 -9.22
C LYS A 365 -11.25 -27.11 -10.70
N ASP A 366 -10.26 -27.90 -11.07
CA ASP A 366 -10.09 -28.38 -12.44
C ASP A 366 -11.16 -29.42 -12.81
N GLN A 367 -11.11 -29.93 -14.04
CA GLN A 367 -12.03 -30.96 -14.52
C GLN A 367 -11.99 -32.25 -13.69
N ASP A 368 -10.84 -32.60 -13.11
CA ASP A 368 -10.62 -33.77 -12.29
C ASP A 368 -11.03 -33.58 -10.83
N GLY A 369 -11.37 -32.36 -10.45
CA GLY A 369 -11.79 -31.97 -9.09
C GLY A 369 -10.64 -31.56 -8.18
N ASN A 370 -9.44 -31.35 -8.70
CA ASN A 370 -8.32 -30.83 -7.93
C ASN A 370 -8.46 -29.34 -7.72
N GLU A 371 -8.09 -28.85 -6.55
CA GLU A 371 -8.04 -27.43 -6.22
C GLU A 371 -6.96 -26.72 -7.04
N VAL A 372 -7.24 -25.49 -7.46
CA VAL A 372 -6.29 -24.68 -8.24
C VAL A 372 -5.25 -24.01 -7.35
N PRO A 373 -4.03 -23.73 -7.87
CA PRO A 373 -3.04 -22.94 -7.15
C PRO A 373 -3.57 -21.55 -6.84
N GLU A 374 -3.72 -21.24 -5.56
CA GLU A 374 -4.29 -19.99 -5.07
C GLU A 374 -3.49 -18.77 -5.53
N GLY A 375 -2.16 -18.89 -5.61
CA GLY A 375 -1.30 -17.82 -6.09
C GLY A 375 -1.52 -17.42 -7.54
N ILE A 376 -1.95 -18.37 -8.40
CA ILE A 376 -2.34 -18.09 -9.81
C ILE A 376 -3.72 -17.41 -9.82
N MET A 377 -4.65 -17.92 -9.01
CA MET A 377 -5.99 -17.34 -8.87
C MET A 377 -5.91 -15.89 -8.37
N ASP A 378 -5.18 -15.63 -7.30
CA ASP A 378 -5.00 -14.28 -6.76
C ASP A 378 -4.39 -13.33 -7.79
N ALA A 379 -3.34 -13.76 -8.50
CA ALA A 379 -2.70 -12.94 -9.53
C ALA A 379 -3.69 -12.52 -10.63
N PHE A 380 -4.53 -13.44 -11.07
CA PHE A 380 -5.51 -13.18 -12.12
C PHE A 380 -6.65 -12.28 -11.66
N PHE A 381 -7.27 -12.60 -10.51
CA PHE A 381 -8.39 -11.86 -9.96
C PHE A 381 -8.00 -10.46 -9.50
N THR A 382 -6.92 -10.33 -8.73
CA THR A 382 -6.50 -9.01 -8.23
C THR A 382 -6.03 -8.08 -9.33
N SER A 383 -5.42 -8.63 -10.39
CA SER A 383 -5.07 -7.86 -11.59
C SER A 383 -6.30 -7.38 -12.36
N CYS A 384 -7.28 -8.27 -12.59
CA CYS A 384 -8.55 -7.90 -13.25
C CYS A 384 -9.26 -6.78 -12.47
N ILE A 385 -9.39 -6.91 -11.16
CA ILE A 385 -9.98 -5.89 -10.28
C ILE A 385 -9.24 -4.55 -10.41
N SER A 386 -7.92 -4.58 -10.47
CA SER A 386 -7.10 -3.37 -10.55
C SER A 386 -7.27 -2.60 -11.86
N ILE A 387 -7.85 -3.22 -12.89
CA ILE A 387 -8.17 -2.53 -14.16
C ILE A 387 -9.16 -1.38 -13.92
N HIS A 388 -10.05 -1.47 -12.94
CA HIS A 388 -10.96 -0.37 -12.60
C HIS A 388 -10.21 0.92 -12.26
N ASP A 389 -9.10 0.83 -11.50
CA ASP A 389 -8.24 1.99 -11.23
C ASP A 389 -7.51 2.47 -12.50
N ILE A 390 -6.97 1.55 -13.31
CA ILE A 390 -6.23 1.85 -14.54
C ILE A 390 -7.06 2.66 -15.54
N ILE A 391 -8.32 2.26 -15.75
CA ILE A 391 -9.22 2.93 -16.70
C ILE A 391 -9.94 4.14 -16.10
N GLY A 392 -9.87 4.32 -14.78
CA GLY A 392 -10.45 5.47 -14.08
C GLY A 392 -11.95 5.35 -13.84
N ASN A 393 -12.48 4.14 -13.62
CA ASN A 393 -13.87 3.89 -13.24
C ASN A 393 -14.18 4.21 -11.78
N GLY A 394 -13.15 4.50 -10.99
CA GLY A 394 -13.27 4.73 -9.56
C GLY A 394 -13.53 6.19 -9.19
N VAL A 395 -13.98 6.39 -7.94
CA VAL A 395 -14.13 7.71 -7.31
C VAL A 395 -12.76 8.35 -7.08
N TYR A 396 -11.76 7.53 -6.74
CA TYR A 396 -10.37 7.93 -6.52
C TYR A 396 -9.44 7.12 -7.40
N LYS A 397 -8.27 7.66 -7.65
CA LYS A 397 -7.22 6.98 -8.38
C LYS A 397 -6.15 6.48 -7.42
N ASN A 398 -5.83 5.18 -7.48
CA ASN A 398 -4.77 4.58 -6.70
C ASN A 398 -3.41 4.87 -7.32
N SER A 399 -3.14 4.38 -8.54
CA SER A 399 -1.89 4.62 -9.26
C SER A 399 -2.02 5.77 -10.25
N LYS A 400 -1.21 6.82 -10.08
CA LYS A 400 -1.15 7.95 -11.02
C LYS A 400 -0.45 7.58 -12.33
N THR A 401 0.41 6.57 -12.28
CA THR A 401 1.17 6.07 -13.44
C THR A 401 0.47 4.93 -14.16
N LYS A 402 -0.72 4.51 -13.69
CA LYS A 402 -1.49 3.38 -14.22
C LYS A 402 -0.73 2.05 -14.11
N SER A 403 -0.15 1.80 -12.95
CA SER A 403 0.54 0.56 -12.62
C SER A 403 -0.23 -0.23 -11.58
N ILE A 404 -0.10 -1.55 -11.63
CA ILE A 404 -0.62 -2.49 -10.64
C ILE A 404 0.58 -2.99 -9.84
N TYR A 405 0.52 -2.90 -8.51
CA TYR A 405 1.61 -3.34 -7.65
C TYR A 405 1.20 -4.60 -6.91
N ILE A 406 1.85 -5.73 -7.25
CA ILE A 406 1.61 -7.02 -6.60
C ILE A 406 2.85 -7.41 -5.82
N VAL A 407 2.68 -7.61 -4.52
CA VAL A 407 3.70 -8.18 -3.65
C VAL A 407 3.59 -9.70 -3.70
N LYS A 408 4.70 -10.39 -3.96
CA LYS A 408 4.75 -11.84 -4.05
C LYS A 408 5.70 -12.39 -3.00
N PRO A 409 5.18 -13.12 -1.99
CA PRO A 409 5.93 -13.65 -0.87
C PRO A 409 6.44 -15.07 -1.15
N LYS A 410 7.36 -15.53 -0.30
CA LYS A 410 7.76 -16.93 -0.15
C LYS A 410 8.20 -17.60 -1.46
N MET A 411 8.94 -16.87 -2.31
CA MET A 411 9.54 -17.40 -3.52
C MET A 411 10.93 -17.98 -3.21
N HIS A 412 11.14 -19.24 -3.59
CA HIS A 412 12.39 -19.95 -3.37
C HIS A 412 13.25 -19.91 -4.64
N GLY A 413 14.12 -18.89 -4.68
CA GLY A 413 15.11 -18.76 -5.75
C GLY A 413 14.61 -18.09 -7.03
N PRO A 414 15.53 -17.90 -8.00
CA PRO A 414 15.28 -17.13 -9.21
C PRO A 414 14.24 -17.76 -10.15
N ASP A 415 14.11 -19.09 -10.18
CA ASP A 415 13.16 -19.76 -11.06
C ASP A 415 11.71 -19.50 -10.67
N GLU A 416 11.43 -19.41 -9.37
CA GLU A 416 10.10 -19.05 -8.88
C GLU A 416 9.78 -17.55 -9.10
N VAL A 417 10.79 -16.70 -9.03
CA VAL A 417 10.65 -15.28 -9.41
C VAL A 417 10.36 -15.18 -10.90
N GLN A 418 11.08 -15.93 -11.75
CA GLN A 418 10.83 -15.95 -13.19
C GLN A 418 9.43 -16.50 -13.51
N PHE A 419 8.99 -17.55 -12.81
CA PHE A 419 7.61 -18.05 -12.92
C PHE A 419 6.59 -16.94 -12.67
N SER A 420 6.76 -16.14 -11.61
CA SER A 420 5.86 -15.04 -11.29
C SER A 420 5.91 -13.93 -12.35
N CYS A 421 7.08 -13.61 -12.88
CA CYS A 421 7.22 -12.64 -13.97
C CYS A 421 6.51 -13.11 -15.25
N ASP A 422 6.65 -14.39 -15.60
CA ASP A 422 5.99 -14.98 -16.77
C ASP A 422 4.47 -15.01 -16.61
N LEU A 423 3.99 -15.36 -15.41
CA LEU A 423 2.57 -15.35 -15.05
C LEU A 423 1.97 -13.94 -15.21
N PHE A 424 2.62 -12.92 -14.65
CA PHE A 424 2.15 -11.55 -14.77
C PHE A 424 2.19 -11.04 -16.21
N SER A 425 3.23 -11.39 -16.96
CA SER A 425 3.31 -11.04 -18.39
C SER A 425 2.19 -11.68 -19.21
N GLU A 426 1.76 -12.90 -18.85
CA GLU A 426 0.64 -13.55 -19.52
C GLU A 426 -0.70 -12.90 -19.14
N ILE A 427 -0.89 -12.54 -17.87
CA ILE A 427 -2.07 -11.80 -17.40
C ILE A 427 -2.18 -10.45 -18.12
N GLU A 428 -1.08 -9.74 -18.29
CA GLU A 428 -1.04 -8.48 -19.06
C GLU A 428 -1.53 -8.68 -20.50
N LYS A 429 -1.10 -9.77 -21.16
CA LYS A 429 -1.56 -10.11 -22.52
C LYS A 429 -3.05 -10.42 -22.56
N ILE A 430 -3.54 -11.24 -21.61
CA ILE A 430 -4.96 -11.59 -21.50
C ILE A 430 -5.81 -10.34 -21.38
N PHE A 431 -5.46 -9.44 -20.49
CA PHE A 431 -6.22 -8.20 -20.26
C PHE A 431 -5.81 -7.05 -21.18
N LYS A 432 -4.95 -7.31 -22.17
CA LYS A 432 -4.44 -6.31 -23.13
C LYS A 432 -3.85 -5.07 -22.46
N LEU A 433 -3.21 -5.28 -21.32
CA LEU A 433 -2.47 -4.24 -20.62
C LEU A 433 -1.11 -4.00 -21.31
N PRO A 434 -0.57 -2.79 -21.30
CA PRO A 434 0.80 -2.56 -21.71
C PRO A 434 1.77 -3.43 -20.93
N GLN A 435 2.83 -3.89 -21.58
CA GLN A 435 3.88 -4.68 -20.91
C GLN A 435 4.44 -3.94 -19.69
N ASN A 436 4.69 -4.67 -18.62
CA ASN A 436 5.15 -4.16 -17.33
C ASN A 436 4.19 -3.17 -16.66
N THR A 437 2.88 -3.27 -16.91
CA THR A 437 1.85 -2.60 -16.10
C THR A 437 1.82 -3.18 -14.70
N ILE A 438 1.96 -4.52 -14.57
CA ILE A 438 2.06 -5.21 -13.28
C ILE A 438 3.52 -5.13 -12.79
N LYS A 439 3.70 -4.54 -11.63
CA LYS A 439 4.99 -4.42 -10.94
C LYS A 439 5.06 -5.47 -9.84
N ILE A 440 6.08 -6.31 -9.87
CA ILE A 440 6.31 -7.29 -8.82
C ILE A 440 7.10 -6.68 -7.67
N GLY A 441 6.60 -6.84 -6.45
CA GLY A 441 7.34 -6.63 -5.22
C GLY A 441 7.79 -7.99 -4.68
N ILE A 442 9.07 -8.30 -4.81
CA ILE A 442 9.65 -9.54 -4.29
C ILE A 442 9.86 -9.35 -2.79
N MET A 443 9.29 -10.24 -1.98
CA MET A 443 9.58 -10.25 -0.54
C MET A 443 10.81 -11.12 -0.28
N ASP A 444 11.76 -10.56 0.42
CA ASP A 444 12.91 -11.26 0.98
C ASP A 444 12.57 -11.63 2.43
N GLU A 445 12.38 -12.92 2.69
CA GLU A 445 11.85 -13.43 3.96
C GLU A 445 12.83 -14.40 4.64
#